data_8cf30125569a0894e84081c41109baec
#
_entry.id   8cf30125569a0894e84081c41109baec
#
_cell.length_a   1.000
_cell.length_b   1.000
_cell.length_c   1.000
_cell.angle_alpha   90.00
_cell.angle_beta   90.00
_cell.angle_gamma   90.00
#
_symmetry.space_group_name_H-M   'P 1'
#
loop_
_entity.id
_entity.type
_entity.pdbx_description
1 polymer ?
#
loop_
_entity_poly.entity_id
_entity_poly.type
_entity_poly.pdbx_seq_one_letter_code
_entity_poly.pdbx_strand_id
1 'polypeptide(L)'
;MRKKVDARIRTLIENGVLLRHRGMFIVVGDAGREQVVNLHYMLSKAAVKTRPSVLWCYKKELGFTSHRRKRMNQIKKKVQRGLLDPDKDDPFELFISATDINYCYYKDTARVLGNTFGMLVLQDFEAVTPNVLARTIETVEGGGIVVLLLKSMTSLRQLYAMSMDAHARFRTEAHVEVTPRFNERFILSLASCSSCLVVDDELNVLPISSHIKSIKPVRKGEDEDEDEAIAEGPSGRELRELKASLKETQPVGTIVDLVKSLDQAKAVLTFVEAAADKSLRCTVALTAGRGRGKSAAMGLSLAAAVAYGYANIFVTSPSPENLRTLFEFVLKGFDALGYKEHQDFAIVESSNPELRRAVVRINVFREHRQTIQYIEPTDHALLSQATDAPSIPRLQPRAPSLQPYYVSYPRRNGSSSSYP
;
A
#
# COMPACT_ATOMS: atom_id res chain seq x y z
N MET A 1 21.43 33.66 5.16
CA MET A 1 22.18 32.36 5.35
C MET A 1 21.20 31.23 5.25
N ARG A 2 21.40 30.27 4.35
CA ARG A 2 20.59 29.04 4.31
C ARG A 2 20.86 28.24 5.59
N LYS A 3 19.84 28.02 6.42
CA LYS A 3 19.94 27.26 7.66
C LYS A 3 20.38 25.82 7.34
N LYS A 4 21.36 25.28 8.01
CA LYS A 4 21.84 23.91 7.82
C LYS A 4 20.83 22.96 8.48
N VAL A 5 20.16 22.14 7.69
CA VAL A 5 19.24 21.10 8.18
C VAL A 5 20.01 20.06 9.01
N ASP A 6 19.40 19.58 10.08
CA ASP A 6 19.98 18.55 10.95
C ASP A 6 20.32 17.30 10.14
N ALA A 7 21.56 16.84 10.27
CA ALA A 7 22.09 15.69 9.51
C ALA A 7 21.28 14.39 9.75
N ARG A 8 20.68 14.24 10.94
CA ARG A 8 19.88 13.07 11.32
C ARG A 8 18.64 12.88 10.43
N ILE A 9 18.01 13.99 9.99
CA ILE A 9 16.87 13.95 9.07
C ILE A 9 17.29 13.31 7.75
N ARG A 10 18.41 13.77 7.19
CA ARG A 10 18.94 13.24 5.95
C ARG A 10 19.34 11.77 6.10
N THR A 11 20.06 11.44 7.16
CA THR A 11 20.50 10.06 7.45
C THR A 11 19.29 9.12 7.58
N LEU A 12 18.21 9.53 8.25
CA LEU A 12 17.01 8.71 8.37
C LEU A 12 16.35 8.44 7.03
N ILE A 13 16.27 9.45 6.14
CA ILE A 13 15.72 9.29 4.79
C ILE A 13 16.59 8.36 3.95
N GLU A 14 17.92 8.58 3.95
CA GLU A 14 18.86 7.77 3.18
C GLU A 14 18.87 6.30 3.66
N ASN A 15 18.86 6.05 4.97
CA ASN A 15 18.73 4.71 5.54
C ASN A 15 17.38 4.07 5.14
N GLY A 16 16.29 4.85 5.17
CA GLY A 16 14.97 4.37 4.78
C GLY A 16 14.94 3.92 3.33
N VAL A 17 15.54 4.68 2.43
CA VAL A 17 15.64 4.35 0.99
C VAL A 17 16.48 3.10 0.79
N LEU A 18 17.66 3.00 1.42
CA LEU A 18 18.56 1.86 1.29
C LEU A 18 17.94 0.57 1.83
N LEU A 19 17.36 0.62 3.03
CA LEU A 19 16.74 -0.54 3.69
C LEU A 19 15.31 -0.82 3.22
N ARG A 20 14.76 0.01 2.31
CA ARG A 20 13.35 -0.03 1.89
C ARG A 20 12.37 0.03 3.07
N HIS A 21 12.73 0.78 4.11
CA HIS A 21 11.90 1.04 5.28
C HIS A 21 11.21 2.41 5.15
N ARG A 22 9.97 2.50 5.64
CA ARG A 22 9.26 3.78 5.72
C ARG A 22 9.81 4.61 6.86
N GLY A 23 10.12 5.90 6.60
CA GLY A 23 10.42 6.87 7.62
C GLY A 23 9.19 7.68 8.02
N MET A 24 9.11 8.15 9.28
CA MET A 24 8.03 9.02 9.75
C MET A 24 8.61 10.33 10.28
N PHE A 25 8.01 11.44 9.86
CA PHE A 25 8.33 12.79 10.35
C PHE A 25 7.07 13.42 10.93
N ILE A 26 7.17 13.88 12.16
CA ILE A 26 6.11 14.66 12.81
C ILE A 26 6.59 16.08 12.87
N VAL A 27 5.95 16.96 12.11
CA VAL A 27 6.30 18.38 12.03
C VAL A 27 5.36 19.16 12.93
N VAL A 28 5.91 19.81 13.94
CA VAL A 28 5.18 20.61 14.92
C VAL A 28 5.40 22.08 14.62
N GLY A 29 4.35 22.80 14.29
CA GLY A 29 4.39 24.22 13.99
C GLY A 29 3.41 24.61 12.89
N ASP A 30 3.12 25.89 12.81
CA ASP A 30 2.12 26.44 11.89
C ASP A 30 2.64 26.54 10.45
N ALA A 31 3.96 26.68 10.26
CA ALA A 31 4.64 26.68 8.97
C ALA A 31 5.05 25.28 8.48
N GLY A 32 4.56 24.22 9.12
CA GLY A 32 4.94 22.83 8.82
C GLY A 32 4.72 22.40 7.36
N ARG A 33 3.79 23.04 6.63
CA ARG A 33 3.56 22.77 5.19
C ARG A 33 4.76 23.07 4.31
N GLU A 34 5.51 24.11 4.64
CA GLU A 34 6.70 24.51 3.89
C GLU A 34 7.80 23.44 4.02
N GLN A 35 7.85 22.77 5.16
CA GLN A 35 8.82 21.71 5.42
C GLN A 35 8.54 20.43 4.64
N VAL A 36 7.30 20.20 4.20
CA VAL A 36 6.96 19.10 3.29
C VAL A 36 7.78 19.19 2.00
N VAL A 37 7.98 20.40 1.48
CA VAL A 37 8.80 20.63 0.26
C VAL A 37 10.25 20.20 0.49
N ASN A 38 10.81 20.59 1.63
CA ASN A 38 12.18 20.26 1.98
C ASN A 38 12.38 18.74 2.17
N LEU A 39 11.45 18.10 2.86
CA LEU A 39 11.45 16.64 3.07
C LEU A 39 11.30 15.88 1.74
N HIS A 40 10.38 16.32 0.87
CA HIS A 40 10.20 15.74 -0.45
C HIS A 40 11.45 15.91 -1.33
N TYR A 41 12.10 17.05 -1.28
CA TYR A 41 13.34 17.30 -2.00
C TYR A 41 14.47 16.36 -1.53
N MET A 42 14.61 16.19 -0.20
CA MET A 42 15.60 15.25 0.36
C MET A 42 15.31 13.81 -0.05
N LEU A 43 14.04 13.41 -0.02
CA LEU A 43 13.61 12.09 -0.49
C LEU A 43 13.89 11.89 -1.98
N SER A 44 13.57 12.88 -2.83
CA SER A 44 13.85 12.82 -4.27
C SER A 44 15.34 12.68 -4.58
N LYS A 45 16.20 13.30 -3.76
CA LYS A 45 17.65 13.13 -3.91
C LYS A 45 18.17 11.78 -3.46
N ALA A 46 17.60 11.21 -2.41
CA ALA A 46 17.99 9.92 -1.88
C ALA A 46 17.53 8.76 -2.79
N ALA A 47 16.32 8.87 -3.37
CA ALA A 47 15.69 7.81 -4.17
C ALA A 47 16.23 7.66 -5.60
N VAL A 48 17.05 8.57 -6.11
CA VAL A 48 17.77 8.56 -7.42
C VAL A 48 16.90 8.40 -8.68
N LYS A 49 15.79 7.69 -8.66
CA LYS A 49 15.11 7.21 -9.89
C LYS A 49 13.94 8.04 -10.42
N THR A 50 13.09 8.63 -9.57
CA THR A 50 11.94 9.46 -10.00
C THR A 50 11.49 10.40 -8.88
N ARG A 51 10.80 11.50 -9.22
CA ARG A 51 10.14 12.33 -8.20
C ARG A 51 9.05 11.51 -7.51
N PRO A 52 9.10 11.34 -6.17
CA PRO A 52 8.10 10.58 -5.44
C PRO A 52 6.71 11.20 -5.61
N SER A 53 5.70 10.38 -5.89
CA SER A 53 4.31 10.81 -5.86
C SER A 53 3.86 11.04 -4.41
N VAL A 54 2.93 11.97 -4.21
CA VAL A 54 2.49 12.39 -2.89
C VAL A 54 1.00 12.11 -2.70
N LEU A 55 0.65 11.44 -1.60
CA LEU A 55 -0.72 11.37 -1.10
C LEU A 55 -0.89 12.44 -0.01
N TRP A 56 -1.78 13.42 -0.24
CA TRP A 56 -2.07 14.48 0.72
C TRP A 56 -3.46 14.32 1.28
N CYS A 57 -3.56 13.91 2.55
CA CYS A 57 -4.82 13.71 3.24
C CYS A 57 -5.16 14.88 4.17
N TYR A 58 -6.42 15.30 4.17
CA TYR A 58 -6.89 16.46 4.93
C TYR A 58 -8.35 16.31 5.34
N LYS A 59 -8.81 17.15 6.31
CA LYS A 59 -10.17 17.08 6.87
C LYS A 59 -11.19 17.85 6.03
N LYS A 60 -11.01 19.18 5.87
CA LYS A 60 -11.98 20.06 5.22
C LYS A 60 -11.37 20.93 4.14
N GLU A 61 -10.33 21.67 4.47
CA GLU A 61 -9.72 22.66 3.60
C GLU A 61 -8.21 22.45 3.52
N LEU A 62 -7.71 22.51 2.30
CA LEU A 62 -6.27 22.44 2.05
C LEU A 62 -5.55 23.75 2.43
N GLY A 63 -6.30 24.87 2.47
CA GLY A 63 -5.72 26.20 2.61
C GLY A 63 -5.00 26.69 1.35
N PHE A 64 -5.07 25.92 0.25
CA PHE A 64 -4.55 26.29 -1.06
C PHE A 64 -5.35 25.59 -2.17
N THR A 65 -5.24 26.05 -3.42
CA THR A 65 -6.02 25.52 -4.55
C THR A 65 -5.44 24.21 -5.07
N SER A 66 -6.22 23.13 -5.07
CA SER A 66 -5.82 21.82 -5.61
C SER A 66 -5.91 21.69 -7.15
N HIS A 67 -6.46 22.69 -7.84
CA HIS A 67 -6.66 22.64 -9.29
C HIS A 67 -5.35 22.77 -10.07
N ARG A 68 -4.67 21.63 -10.29
CA ARG A 68 -3.40 21.54 -11.02
C ARG A 68 -3.45 22.26 -12.39
N ARG A 69 -4.53 22.11 -13.17
CA ARG A 69 -4.67 22.77 -14.48
C ARG A 69 -4.70 24.31 -14.39
N LYS A 70 -5.43 24.86 -13.42
CA LYS A 70 -5.46 26.33 -13.21
C LYS A 70 -4.08 26.87 -12.82
N ARG A 71 -3.37 26.18 -11.92
CA ARG A 71 -2.02 26.54 -11.48
C ARG A 71 -0.99 26.38 -12.59
N MET A 72 -0.98 25.25 -13.29
CA MET A 72 -0.11 25.05 -14.45
C MET A 72 -0.28 26.15 -15.50
N ASN A 73 -1.52 26.58 -15.76
CA ASN A 73 -1.78 27.67 -16.69
C ASN A 73 -1.31 29.04 -16.13
N GLN A 74 -1.42 29.27 -14.83
CA GLN A 74 -0.88 30.49 -14.20
C GLN A 74 0.65 30.52 -14.26
N ILE A 75 1.30 29.40 -13.94
CA ILE A 75 2.76 29.27 -14.03
C ILE A 75 3.24 29.39 -15.47
N LYS A 76 2.60 28.72 -16.43
CA LYS A 76 2.92 28.89 -17.85
C LYS A 76 2.81 30.35 -18.29
N LYS A 77 1.77 31.06 -17.84
CA LYS A 77 1.62 32.50 -18.12
C LYS A 77 2.70 33.36 -17.44
N LYS A 78 3.13 33.01 -16.22
CA LYS A 78 4.24 33.70 -15.52
C LYS A 78 5.57 33.42 -16.25
N VAL A 79 5.84 32.17 -16.66
CA VAL A 79 7.02 31.80 -17.45
C VAL A 79 7.07 32.54 -18.78
N GLN A 80 5.95 32.53 -19.52
CA GLN A 80 5.85 33.25 -20.81
C GLN A 80 6.05 34.76 -20.71
N ARG A 81 5.72 35.34 -19.54
CA ARG A 81 5.90 36.77 -19.26
C ARG A 81 7.28 37.10 -18.67
N GLY A 82 8.18 36.13 -18.51
CA GLY A 82 9.49 36.33 -17.89
C GLY A 82 9.42 36.72 -16.41
N LEU A 83 8.26 36.50 -15.76
CA LEU A 83 8.00 36.88 -14.35
C LEU A 83 8.33 35.73 -13.38
N LEU A 84 8.82 34.61 -13.86
CA LEU A 84 9.27 33.50 -13.03
C LEU A 84 10.74 33.74 -12.67
N ASP A 85 10.94 34.27 -11.49
CA ASP A 85 12.24 34.43 -10.88
C ASP A 85 12.39 33.32 -9.81
N PRO A 86 13.30 32.32 -10.03
CA PRO A 86 13.46 31.19 -9.10
C PRO A 86 13.77 31.63 -7.66
N ASP A 87 14.27 32.85 -7.50
CA ASP A 87 14.59 33.44 -6.19
C ASP A 87 13.41 34.20 -5.54
N LYS A 88 12.33 34.45 -6.27
CA LYS A 88 11.15 35.21 -5.79
C LYS A 88 9.86 34.37 -5.71
N ASP A 89 9.78 33.25 -6.42
CA ASP A 89 8.59 32.39 -6.37
C ASP A 89 8.61 31.50 -5.13
N ASP A 90 7.43 31.38 -4.51
CA ASP A 90 7.23 30.53 -3.33
C ASP A 90 7.58 29.06 -3.66
N PRO A 91 8.58 28.46 -3.00
CA PRO A 91 8.98 27.07 -3.22
C PRO A 91 7.82 26.08 -3.08
N PHE A 92 6.83 26.39 -2.25
CA PHE A 92 5.64 25.57 -2.05
C PHE A 92 4.72 25.58 -3.28
N GLU A 93 4.54 26.73 -3.94
CA GLU A 93 3.78 26.78 -5.20
C GLU A 93 4.45 25.99 -6.33
N LEU A 94 5.76 26.09 -6.43
CA LEU A 94 6.54 25.29 -7.41
C LEU A 94 6.42 23.79 -7.13
N PHE A 95 6.53 23.39 -5.88
CA PHE A 95 6.36 21.99 -5.47
C PHE A 95 4.99 21.44 -5.88
N ILE A 96 3.90 22.14 -5.54
CA ILE A 96 2.54 21.68 -5.86
C ILE A 96 2.30 21.58 -7.37
N SER A 97 2.92 22.45 -8.17
CA SER A 97 2.75 22.44 -9.62
C SER A 97 3.56 21.34 -10.31
N ALA A 98 4.76 21.06 -9.81
CA ALA A 98 5.72 20.13 -10.41
C ALA A 98 5.57 18.68 -9.95
N THR A 99 4.92 18.45 -8.80
CA THR A 99 4.80 17.13 -8.18
C THR A 99 3.43 16.50 -8.49
N ASP A 100 3.40 15.19 -8.62
CA ASP A 100 2.15 14.43 -8.73
C ASP A 100 1.57 14.23 -7.32
N ILE A 101 0.55 15.03 -7.00
CA ILE A 101 -0.09 15.03 -5.69
C ILE A 101 -1.53 14.55 -5.82
N ASN A 102 -1.85 13.48 -5.12
CA ASN A 102 -3.22 12.97 -4.98
C ASN A 102 -3.81 13.55 -3.67
N TYR A 103 -4.82 14.40 -3.79
CA TYR A 103 -5.52 14.98 -2.65
C TYR A 103 -6.70 14.12 -2.25
N CYS A 104 -6.75 13.74 -0.98
CA CYS A 104 -7.78 12.84 -0.46
C CYS A 104 -8.38 13.37 0.85
N TYR A 105 -9.71 13.41 0.94
CA TYR A 105 -10.39 13.64 2.21
C TYR A 105 -10.24 12.45 3.14
N TYR A 106 -10.11 12.66 4.44
CA TYR A 106 -10.05 11.56 5.42
C TYR A 106 -11.24 10.59 5.33
N LYS A 107 -12.43 11.09 5.01
CA LYS A 107 -13.63 10.25 4.79
C LYS A 107 -13.51 9.31 3.58
N ASP A 108 -12.76 9.73 2.57
CA ASP A 108 -12.63 9.03 1.29
C ASP A 108 -11.36 8.14 1.21
N THR A 109 -10.63 7.96 2.32
CA THR A 109 -9.38 7.19 2.35
C THR A 109 -9.54 5.71 1.96
N ALA A 110 -10.76 5.19 1.88
CA ALA A 110 -10.99 3.86 1.31
C ALA A 110 -10.62 3.78 -0.18
N ARG A 111 -10.72 4.91 -0.92
CA ARG A 111 -10.43 4.99 -2.37
C ARG A 111 -8.94 4.94 -2.72
N VAL A 112 -8.06 5.24 -1.77
CA VAL A 112 -6.61 5.19 -2.02
C VAL A 112 -6.02 3.80 -1.83
N LEU A 113 -6.81 2.85 -1.34
CA LEU A 113 -6.37 1.47 -1.17
C LEU A 113 -6.02 0.86 -2.54
N GLY A 114 -4.89 0.16 -2.60
CA GLY A 114 -4.36 -0.43 -3.83
C GLY A 114 -3.48 0.51 -4.66
N ASN A 115 -3.38 1.80 -4.30
CA ASN A 115 -2.41 2.72 -4.90
C ASN A 115 -1.12 2.75 -4.07
N THR A 116 -0.01 3.14 -4.71
CA THR A 116 1.30 3.28 -4.06
C THR A 116 1.82 4.69 -4.25
N PHE A 117 2.37 5.26 -3.18
CA PHE A 117 2.90 6.62 -3.18
C PHE A 117 4.29 6.64 -2.53
N GLY A 118 5.15 7.55 -2.98
CA GLY A 118 6.46 7.74 -2.37
C GLY A 118 6.42 8.55 -1.06
N MET A 119 5.39 9.39 -0.89
CA MET A 119 5.25 10.24 0.29
C MET A 119 3.78 10.37 0.69
N LEU A 120 3.53 10.34 2.00
CA LEU A 120 2.22 10.62 2.59
C LEU A 120 2.31 11.88 3.45
N VAL A 121 1.33 12.78 3.28
CA VAL A 121 1.14 13.95 4.15
C VAL A 121 -0.23 13.85 4.82
N LEU A 122 -0.23 13.84 6.16
CA LEU A 122 -1.44 13.87 6.98
C LEU A 122 -1.54 15.25 7.64
N GLN A 123 -2.44 16.08 7.12
CA GLN A 123 -2.78 17.38 7.65
C GLN A 123 -3.94 17.22 8.66
N ASP A 124 -4.13 18.21 9.56
CA ASP A 124 -5.25 18.21 10.53
C ASP A 124 -5.25 16.95 11.43
N PHE A 125 -4.22 16.83 12.27
CA PHE A 125 -4.03 15.66 13.14
C PHE A 125 -5.25 15.32 14.01
N GLU A 126 -6.03 16.30 14.43
CA GLU A 126 -7.25 16.14 15.22
C GLU A 126 -8.32 15.25 14.54
N ALA A 127 -8.25 15.14 13.23
CA ALA A 127 -9.16 14.29 12.45
C ALA A 127 -8.59 12.90 12.12
N VAL A 128 -7.34 12.64 12.47
CA VAL A 128 -6.68 11.37 12.21
C VAL A 128 -7.24 10.30 13.14
N THR A 129 -7.66 9.19 12.58
CA THR A 129 -8.13 8.01 13.32
C THR A 129 -7.20 6.83 13.08
N PRO A 130 -7.20 5.80 13.95
CA PRO A 130 -6.47 4.56 13.70
C PRO A 130 -6.77 3.93 12.33
N ASN A 131 -8.03 4.00 11.87
CA ASN A 131 -8.43 3.51 10.55
C ASN A 131 -7.81 4.32 9.41
N VAL A 132 -7.72 5.65 9.56
CA VAL A 132 -7.05 6.52 8.57
C VAL A 132 -5.57 6.15 8.48
N LEU A 133 -4.87 6.03 9.62
CA LEU A 133 -3.48 5.61 9.66
C LEU A 133 -3.28 4.25 8.99
N ALA A 134 -4.12 3.26 9.34
CA ALA A 134 -4.04 1.92 8.76
C ALA A 134 -4.32 1.88 7.25
N ARG A 135 -5.12 2.80 6.72
CA ARG A 135 -5.42 2.88 5.27
C ARG A 135 -4.36 3.63 4.49
N THR A 136 -3.72 4.62 5.08
CA THR A 136 -2.84 5.55 4.37
C THR A 136 -1.36 5.22 4.49
N ILE A 137 -0.87 4.88 5.69
CA ILE A 137 0.57 4.59 5.89
C ILE A 137 1.04 3.45 4.99
N GLU A 138 0.23 2.41 4.83
CA GLU A 138 0.62 1.24 4.04
C GLU A 138 0.50 1.45 2.52
N THR A 139 -0.01 2.59 2.07
CA THR A 139 0.08 3.00 0.65
C THR A 139 1.44 3.61 0.31
N VAL A 140 2.27 3.91 1.30
CA VAL A 140 3.62 4.42 1.08
C VAL A 140 4.55 3.25 0.75
N GLU A 141 5.33 3.39 -0.31
CA GLU A 141 6.32 2.38 -0.71
C GLU A 141 7.47 2.23 0.30
N GLY A 142 8.21 1.14 0.20
CA GLY A 142 9.44 0.96 0.98
C GLY A 142 10.48 2.03 0.57
N GLY A 143 11.07 2.70 1.57
CA GLY A 143 11.94 3.86 1.35
C GLY A 143 11.22 5.20 1.30
N GLY A 144 9.87 5.21 1.23
CA GLY A 144 9.08 6.43 1.28
C GLY A 144 8.95 7.01 2.69
N ILE A 145 8.35 8.19 2.79
CA ILE A 145 8.19 8.91 4.06
C ILE A 145 6.73 9.26 4.34
N VAL A 146 6.41 9.26 5.63
CA VAL A 146 5.12 9.70 6.19
C VAL A 146 5.34 10.99 6.97
N VAL A 147 4.59 12.03 6.65
CA VAL A 147 4.66 13.33 7.32
C VAL A 147 3.33 13.62 8.01
N LEU A 148 3.36 13.80 9.32
CA LEU A 148 2.24 14.31 10.10
C LEU A 148 2.46 15.78 10.42
N LEU A 149 1.47 16.59 10.09
CA LEU A 149 1.48 18.03 10.41
C LEU A 149 0.67 18.29 11.67
N LEU A 150 1.32 18.80 12.70
CA LEU A 150 0.71 19.22 13.94
C LEU A 150 0.80 20.75 14.06
N LYS A 151 -0.23 21.35 14.62
CA LYS A 151 -0.21 22.77 14.95
C LYS A 151 0.84 23.08 16.03
N SER A 152 1.20 24.33 16.15
CA SER A 152 2.11 24.79 17.18
C SER A 152 1.65 24.36 18.59
N MET A 153 2.55 23.82 19.37
CA MET A 153 2.31 23.35 20.74
C MET A 153 3.47 23.75 21.63
N THR A 154 3.15 24.14 22.86
CA THR A 154 4.16 24.47 23.87
C THR A 154 4.68 23.25 24.63
N SER A 155 3.93 22.15 24.63
CA SER A 155 4.33 20.91 25.33
C SER A 155 3.62 19.66 24.78
N LEU A 156 4.22 18.48 25.00
CA LEU A 156 3.58 17.18 24.70
C LEU A 156 2.27 16.95 25.47
N ARG A 157 2.07 17.63 26.60
CA ARG A 157 0.79 17.57 27.33
C ARG A 157 -0.38 18.09 26.50
N GLN A 158 -0.15 19.08 25.65
CA GLN A 158 -1.18 19.59 24.73
C GLN A 158 -1.56 18.53 23.69
N LEU A 159 -0.61 17.79 23.15
CA LEU A 159 -0.90 16.67 22.24
C LEU A 159 -1.69 15.57 22.96
N TYR A 160 -1.30 15.25 24.20
CA TYR A 160 -1.97 14.26 25.04
C TYR A 160 -3.43 14.64 25.33
N ALA A 161 -3.67 15.90 25.67
CA ALA A 161 -4.99 16.41 26.00
C ALA A 161 -5.82 16.85 24.79
N MET A 162 -5.27 16.77 23.57
CA MET A 162 -5.94 17.21 22.36
C MET A 162 -7.25 16.44 22.13
N SER A 163 -8.34 17.17 21.94
CA SER A 163 -9.61 16.57 21.57
C SER A 163 -9.59 16.16 20.11
N MET A 164 -9.73 14.85 19.88
CA MET A 164 -9.83 14.28 18.54
C MET A 164 -11.29 14.22 18.09
N ASP A 165 -11.55 14.41 16.80
CA ASP A 165 -12.89 14.28 16.22
C ASP A 165 -13.52 12.92 16.50
N ALA A 166 -12.71 11.85 16.56
CA ALA A 166 -13.15 10.50 16.89
C ALA A 166 -13.79 10.43 18.28
N HIS A 167 -13.26 11.18 19.25
CA HIS A 167 -13.79 11.21 20.60
C HIS A 167 -15.19 11.82 20.67
N ALA A 168 -15.45 12.90 19.92
CA ALA A 168 -16.77 13.51 19.86
C ALA A 168 -17.82 12.62 19.19
N ARG A 169 -17.41 11.80 18.21
CA ARG A 169 -18.31 10.95 17.42
C ARG A 169 -18.88 9.75 18.21
N PHE A 170 -18.13 9.24 19.17
CA PHE A 170 -18.49 8.03 19.93
C PHE A 170 -18.89 8.31 21.37
N ARG A 171 -19.34 9.54 21.69
CA ARG A 171 -19.91 9.89 22.99
C ARG A 171 -21.30 9.28 23.13
N THR A 172 -21.59 8.78 24.33
CA THR A 172 -22.93 8.43 24.79
C THR A 172 -23.31 9.35 25.96
N GLU A 173 -24.58 9.51 26.22
CA GLU A 173 -25.07 10.32 27.37
C GLU A 173 -24.49 9.83 28.70
N ALA A 174 -24.26 8.53 28.84
CA ALA A 174 -23.69 7.91 30.04
C ALA A 174 -22.17 8.14 30.18
N HIS A 175 -21.47 8.51 29.09
CA HIS A 175 -20.01 8.68 29.07
C HIS A 175 -19.66 10.06 28.48
N VAL A 176 -19.84 11.09 29.31
CA VAL A 176 -19.58 12.48 28.93
C VAL A 176 -18.06 12.76 28.84
N GLU A 177 -17.28 12.14 29.72
CA GLU A 177 -15.82 12.26 29.72
C GLU A 177 -15.18 11.23 28.78
N VAL A 178 -14.37 11.75 27.85
CA VAL A 178 -13.67 10.93 26.87
C VAL A 178 -12.21 10.78 27.26
N THR A 179 -11.79 9.55 27.49
CA THR A 179 -10.36 9.25 27.70
C THR A 179 -9.64 9.20 26.37
N PRO A 180 -8.62 10.07 26.11
CA PRO A 180 -7.91 10.16 24.83
C PRO A 180 -6.88 9.04 24.65
N ARG A 181 -7.29 7.79 24.75
CA ARG A 181 -6.42 6.61 24.68
C ARG A 181 -5.62 6.51 23.39
N PHE A 182 -6.16 7.04 22.30
CA PHE A 182 -5.45 7.05 21.03
C PHE A 182 -4.21 7.95 21.10
N ASN A 183 -4.33 9.16 21.63
CA ASN A 183 -3.23 10.10 21.75
C ASN A 183 -2.11 9.55 22.64
N GLU A 184 -2.48 8.96 23.78
CA GLU A 184 -1.53 8.30 24.68
C GLU A 184 -0.75 7.20 23.98
N ARG A 185 -1.45 6.27 23.34
CA ARG A 185 -0.82 5.15 22.61
C ARG A 185 0.02 5.63 21.45
N PHE A 186 -0.41 6.68 20.74
CA PHE A 186 0.34 7.30 19.67
C PHE A 186 1.66 7.88 20.19
N ILE A 187 1.64 8.69 21.27
CA ILE A 187 2.84 9.27 21.86
C ILE A 187 3.80 8.19 22.34
N LEU A 188 3.30 7.18 23.04
CA LEU A 188 4.13 6.06 23.52
C LEU A 188 4.76 5.29 22.35
N SER A 189 4.04 5.10 21.25
CA SER A 189 4.56 4.42 20.08
C SER A 189 5.67 5.21 19.38
N LEU A 190 5.62 6.54 19.43
CA LEU A 190 6.69 7.39 18.89
C LEU A 190 8.01 7.22 19.64
N ALA A 191 7.95 7.06 20.95
CA ALA A 191 9.14 6.87 21.78
C ALA A 191 9.88 5.57 21.44
N SER A 192 9.19 4.54 20.99
CA SER A 192 9.75 3.23 20.61
C SER A 192 10.04 3.09 19.11
N CYS A 193 9.60 4.02 18.26
CA CYS A 193 9.77 3.95 16.82
C CYS A 193 11.14 4.49 16.39
N SER A 194 12.07 3.61 16.03
CA SER A 194 13.42 3.98 15.57
C SER A 194 13.44 4.72 14.22
N SER A 195 12.39 4.59 13.41
CA SER A 195 12.24 5.22 12.09
C SER A 195 11.41 6.50 12.14
N CYS A 196 11.23 7.12 13.32
CA CYS A 196 10.46 8.33 13.49
C CYS A 196 11.31 9.48 14.04
N LEU A 197 11.16 10.67 13.48
CA LEU A 197 11.69 11.93 14.02
C LEU A 197 10.57 12.95 14.22
N VAL A 198 10.63 13.64 15.35
CA VAL A 198 9.79 14.80 15.61
C VAL A 198 10.63 16.05 15.42
N VAL A 199 10.13 16.95 14.59
CA VAL A 199 10.82 18.18 14.18
C VAL A 199 9.90 19.38 14.36
N ASP A 200 10.47 20.55 14.55
CA ASP A 200 9.72 21.80 14.48
C ASP A 200 9.54 22.28 13.02
N ASP A 201 8.87 23.39 12.84
CA ASP A 201 8.64 24.02 11.54
C ASP A 201 9.87 24.71 10.94
N GLU A 202 11.02 24.62 11.59
CA GLU A 202 12.34 25.02 11.09
C GLU A 202 13.26 23.80 10.83
N LEU A 203 12.74 22.56 10.94
CA LEU A 203 13.47 21.28 10.84
C LEU A 203 14.55 21.10 11.92
N ASN A 204 14.36 21.66 13.11
CA ASN A 204 15.16 21.27 14.26
C ASN A 204 14.57 19.99 14.86
N VAL A 205 15.42 19.04 15.20
CA VAL A 205 14.96 17.76 15.79
C VAL A 205 14.67 17.95 17.27
N LEU A 206 13.41 17.67 17.66
CA LEU A 206 12.96 17.75 19.04
C LEU A 206 13.36 16.49 19.83
N PRO A 207 13.88 16.62 21.06
CA PRO A 207 14.41 15.50 21.84
C PRO A 207 13.32 14.69 22.54
N ILE A 208 12.45 14.01 21.77
CA ILE A 208 11.31 13.27 22.30
C ILE A 208 11.66 11.82 22.62
N SER A 209 12.61 11.22 21.91
CA SER A 209 13.00 9.83 22.12
C SER A 209 14.52 9.64 22.18
N SER A 210 14.96 8.62 22.91
CA SER A 210 16.40 8.33 23.10
C SER A 210 17.11 7.86 21.84
N HIS A 211 16.39 7.19 20.92
CA HIS A 211 16.97 6.64 19.69
C HIS A 211 17.50 7.72 18.73
N ILE A 212 17.05 8.97 18.87
CA ILE A 212 17.54 10.11 18.07
C ILE A 212 19.08 10.23 18.13
N LYS A 213 19.68 9.85 19.24
CA LYS A 213 21.14 9.88 19.43
C LYS A 213 21.87 8.72 18.75
N SER A 214 21.16 7.65 18.43
CA SER A 214 21.70 6.41 17.85
C SER A 214 21.56 6.31 16.34
N ILE A 215 20.95 7.31 15.67
CA ILE A 215 20.81 7.31 14.22
C ILE A 215 22.18 7.43 13.57
N LYS A 216 22.63 6.33 12.95
CA LYS A 216 23.87 6.25 12.21
C LYS A 216 23.58 5.94 10.74
N PRO A 217 24.39 6.43 9.81
CA PRO A 217 24.26 6.04 8.42
C PRO A 217 24.54 4.55 8.26
N VAL A 218 23.67 3.86 7.54
CA VAL A 218 23.92 2.49 7.09
C VAL A 218 24.98 2.57 5.99
N ARG A 219 25.95 1.67 6.00
CA ARG A 219 26.97 1.59 4.95
C ARG A 219 26.27 1.18 3.67
N LYS A 220 26.55 1.91 2.60
CA LYS A 220 26.19 1.48 1.25
C LYS A 220 27.16 0.37 0.82
N GLY A 221 26.67 -0.56 0.02
CA GLY A 221 27.53 -1.50 -0.69
C GLY A 221 28.39 -0.78 -1.72
N GLU A 222 29.39 -1.45 -2.23
CA GLU A 222 30.25 -0.91 -3.30
C GLU A 222 29.51 -0.91 -4.64
N ASP A 223 28.58 -1.86 -4.83
CA ASP A 223 27.75 -2.05 -6.02
C ASP A 223 26.25 -2.06 -5.70
N GLU A 224 25.40 -1.85 -6.74
CA GLU A 224 23.92 -1.92 -6.60
C GLU A 224 23.44 -3.29 -6.10
N ASP A 225 24.12 -4.37 -6.46
CA ASP A 225 23.83 -5.74 -6.03
C ASP A 225 24.07 -5.93 -4.52
N GLU A 226 25.09 -5.28 -3.95
CA GLU A 226 25.34 -5.28 -2.51
C GLU A 226 24.29 -4.48 -1.74
N ASP A 227 23.89 -3.33 -2.27
CA ASP A 227 22.80 -2.53 -1.69
C ASP A 227 21.48 -3.32 -1.71
N GLU A 228 21.19 -4.07 -2.77
CA GLU A 228 20.03 -4.97 -2.83
C GLU A 228 20.15 -6.10 -1.80
N ALA A 229 21.30 -6.71 -1.66
CA ALA A 229 21.53 -7.77 -0.68
C ALA A 229 21.40 -7.28 0.78
N ILE A 230 21.82 -6.04 1.07
CA ILE A 230 21.64 -5.40 2.38
C ILE A 230 20.14 -5.16 2.65
N ALA A 231 19.40 -4.71 1.65
CA ALA A 231 17.96 -4.45 1.77
C ALA A 231 17.13 -5.73 1.93
N GLU A 232 17.54 -6.82 1.30
CA GLU A 232 16.80 -8.09 1.31
C GLU A 232 17.00 -8.88 2.63
N GLY A 233 18.19 -8.82 3.22
CA GLY A 233 18.50 -9.57 4.42
C GLY A 233 18.49 -11.10 4.23
N PRO A 234 18.37 -11.91 5.32
CA PRO A 234 18.38 -13.36 5.25
C PRO A 234 17.24 -13.95 4.39
N SER A 235 16.04 -13.41 4.53
CA SER A 235 14.86 -13.88 3.76
C SER A 235 15.00 -13.66 2.25
N GLY A 236 15.77 -12.66 1.83
CA GLY A 236 16.05 -12.43 0.42
C GLY A 236 16.96 -13.50 -0.18
N ARG A 237 17.95 -13.97 0.58
CA ARG A 237 18.81 -15.09 0.17
C ARG A 237 18.01 -16.38 -0.01
N GLU A 238 17.18 -16.73 0.97
CA GLU A 238 16.29 -17.89 0.89
C GLU A 238 15.33 -17.79 -0.31
N LEU A 239 14.83 -16.60 -0.61
CA LEU A 239 13.97 -16.39 -1.79
C LEU A 239 14.73 -16.64 -3.10
N ARG A 240 15.96 -16.17 -3.21
CA ARG A 240 16.78 -16.40 -4.42
C ARG A 240 17.10 -17.87 -4.61
N GLU A 241 17.46 -18.60 -3.55
CA GLU A 241 17.70 -20.05 -3.58
C GLU A 241 16.43 -20.78 -3.99
N LEU A 242 15.26 -20.41 -3.43
CA LEU A 242 13.98 -20.99 -3.80
C LEU A 242 13.63 -20.75 -5.28
N LYS A 243 13.82 -19.54 -5.78
CA LYS A 243 13.61 -19.20 -7.20
C LYS A 243 14.54 -20.03 -8.12
N ALA A 244 15.80 -20.16 -7.73
CA ALA A 244 16.77 -20.94 -8.48
C ALA A 244 16.39 -22.43 -8.54
N SER A 245 15.90 -23.00 -7.42
CA SER A 245 15.47 -24.40 -7.35
C SER A 245 14.22 -24.70 -8.18
N LEU A 246 13.34 -23.71 -8.37
CA LEU A 246 12.07 -23.88 -9.09
C LEU A 246 12.15 -23.46 -10.58
N LYS A 247 13.28 -22.94 -11.03
CA LYS A 247 13.43 -22.34 -12.36
C LYS A 247 12.98 -23.26 -13.51
N GLU A 248 13.23 -24.54 -13.40
CA GLU A 248 12.87 -25.53 -14.42
C GLU A 248 11.45 -26.12 -14.25
N THR A 249 10.80 -25.81 -13.14
CA THR A 249 9.46 -26.35 -12.82
C THR A 249 8.36 -25.47 -13.41
N GLN A 250 7.83 -25.80 -14.59
CA GLN A 250 6.75 -25.05 -15.21
C GLN A 250 5.36 -25.53 -14.75
N PRO A 251 4.37 -24.64 -14.59
CA PRO A 251 4.38 -23.16 -14.70
C PRO A 251 4.83 -22.46 -13.42
N VAL A 252 5.14 -23.19 -12.36
CA VAL A 252 5.36 -22.69 -10.99
C VAL A 252 6.58 -21.78 -10.92
N GLY A 253 7.70 -22.20 -11.52
CA GLY A 253 8.94 -21.44 -11.51
C GLY A 253 8.76 -20.04 -12.10
N THR A 254 8.10 -19.96 -13.25
CA THR A 254 7.81 -18.67 -13.90
C THR A 254 6.93 -17.76 -13.03
N ILE A 255 5.94 -18.32 -12.35
CA ILE A 255 5.06 -17.54 -11.46
C ILE A 255 5.80 -17.12 -10.19
N VAL A 256 6.60 -17.99 -9.59
CA VAL A 256 7.39 -17.68 -8.37
C VAL A 256 8.49 -16.66 -8.66
N ASP A 257 8.97 -16.57 -9.88
CA ASP A 257 9.96 -15.55 -10.25
C ASP A 257 9.42 -14.12 -10.14
N LEU A 258 8.12 -13.94 -10.29
CA LEU A 258 7.44 -12.64 -10.16
C LEU A 258 7.24 -12.17 -8.70
N VAL A 259 7.40 -13.04 -7.70
CA VAL A 259 7.18 -12.66 -6.30
C VAL A 259 8.34 -11.82 -5.76
N LYS A 260 8.03 -10.97 -4.79
CA LYS A 260 8.99 -10.00 -4.20
C LYS A 260 9.44 -10.37 -2.79
N SER A 261 8.80 -11.32 -2.13
CA SER A 261 9.17 -11.75 -0.79
C SER A 261 9.00 -13.25 -0.61
N LEU A 262 9.76 -13.81 0.33
CA LEU A 262 9.69 -15.24 0.68
C LEU A 262 8.29 -15.65 1.15
N ASP A 263 7.61 -14.79 1.91
CA ASP A 263 6.24 -15.05 2.39
C ASP A 263 5.25 -15.13 1.22
N GLN A 264 5.42 -14.27 0.19
CA GLN A 264 4.61 -14.35 -1.03
C GLN A 264 4.88 -15.64 -1.80
N ALA A 265 6.15 -16.07 -1.90
CA ALA A 265 6.52 -17.31 -2.55
C ALA A 265 5.87 -18.51 -1.85
N LYS A 266 5.99 -18.61 -0.52
CA LYS A 266 5.34 -19.64 0.29
C LYS A 266 3.82 -19.64 0.09
N ALA A 267 3.18 -18.47 0.07
CA ALA A 267 1.74 -18.37 -0.16
C ALA A 267 1.36 -18.87 -1.56
N VAL A 268 2.06 -18.46 -2.62
CA VAL A 268 1.81 -18.93 -3.99
C VAL A 268 1.98 -20.42 -4.09
N LEU A 269 3.06 -20.97 -3.52
CA LEU A 269 3.31 -22.43 -3.54
C LEU A 269 2.20 -23.21 -2.83
N THR A 270 1.75 -22.76 -1.65
CA THR A 270 0.64 -23.38 -0.94
C THR A 270 -0.67 -23.38 -1.75
N PHE A 271 -0.96 -22.29 -2.46
CA PHE A 271 -2.12 -22.23 -3.36
C PHE A 271 -1.97 -23.15 -4.56
N VAL A 272 -0.77 -23.23 -5.13
CA VAL A 272 -0.47 -24.12 -6.27
C VAL A 272 -0.55 -25.58 -5.86
N GLU A 273 0.00 -25.95 -4.70
CA GLU A 273 -0.13 -27.29 -4.14
C GLU A 273 -1.60 -27.67 -3.92
N ALA A 274 -2.38 -26.76 -3.31
CA ALA A 274 -3.81 -26.97 -3.12
C ALA A 274 -4.57 -27.10 -4.45
N ALA A 275 -4.14 -26.39 -5.48
CA ALA A 275 -4.71 -26.49 -6.82
C ALA A 275 -4.28 -27.78 -7.54
N ALA A 276 -3.07 -28.25 -7.32
CA ALA A 276 -2.58 -29.50 -7.90
C ALA A 276 -3.17 -30.75 -7.21
N ASP A 277 -3.56 -30.63 -5.95
CA ASP A 277 -4.21 -31.69 -5.20
C ASP A 277 -5.63 -31.94 -5.75
N LYS A 278 -5.91 -33.17 -6.11
CA LYS A 278 -7.21 -33.60 -6.64
C LYS A 278 -8.28 -33.75 -5.55
N SER A 279 -8.03 -33.32 -4.33
CA SER A 279 -9.04 -33.34 -3.27
C SER A 279 -10.20 -32.39 -3.60
N LEU A 280 -11.44 -32.90 -3.47
CA LEU A 280 -12.65 -32.16 -3.87
C LEU A 280 -12.97 -30.95 -2.98
N ARG A 281 -12.35 -30.84 -1.81
CA ARG A 281 -12.59 -29.75 -0.85
C ARG A 281 -11.29 -29.36 -0.17
N CYS A 282 -10.69 -28.30 -0.63
CA CYS A 282 -9.55 -27.67 -0.01
C CYS A 282 -9.84 -26.19 0.27
N THR A 283 -9.55 -25.72 1.47
CA THR A 283 -9.68 -24.31 1.85
C THR A 283 -8.31 -23.79 2.26
N VAL A 284 -7.81 -22.81 1.55
CA VAL A 284 -6.56 -22.12 1.89
C VAL A 284 -6.87 -20.72 2.42
N ALA A 285 -6.39 -20.41 3.62
CA ALA A 285 -6.55 -19.10 4.23
C ALA A 285 -5.23 -18.34 4.21
N LEU A 286 -5.20 -17.15 3.58
CA LEU A 286 -4.06 -16.27 3.55
C LEU A 286 -4.29 -15.07 4.46
N THR A 287 -3.54 -15.00 5.57
CA THR A 287 -3.60 -13.90 6.53
C THR A 287 -2.28 -13.14 6.56
N ALA A 288 -2.34 -11.85 6.41
CA ALA A 288 -1.18 -10.96 6.55
C ALA A 288 -1.65 -9.52 6.78
N GLY A 289 -0.78 -8.67 7.31
CA GLY A 289 -1.03 -7.23 7.39
C GLY A 289 -1.29 -6.59 6.01
N ARG A 290 -1.73 -5.34 6.01
CA ARG A 290 -1.85 -4.57 4.76
C ARG A 290 -0.48 -4.34 4.13
N GLY A 291 -0.44 -4.09 2.83
CA GLY A 291 0.80 -3.80 2.11
C GLY A 291 1.76 -4.99 1.95
N ARG A 292 1.38 -6.18 2.43
CA ARG A 292 2.22 -7.40 2.32
C ARG A 292 2.05 -8.15 1.01
N GLY A 293 1.31 -7.59 0.06
CA GLY A 293 1.17 -8.18 -1.28
C GLY A 293 0.24 -9.39 -1.37
N LYS A 294 -0.75 -9.55 -0.46
CA LYS A 294 -1.74 -10.65 -0.53
C LYS A 294 -2.44 -10.72 -1.88
N SER A 295 -2.94 -9.59 -2.38
CA SER A 295 -3.63 -9.54 -3.68
C SER A 295 -2.71 -9.89 -4.84
N ALA A 296 -1.42 -9.56 -4.73
CA ALA A 296 -0.42 -9.94 -5.72
C ALA A 296 -0.19 -11.46 -5.72
N ALA A 297 0.04 -12.04 -4.54
CA ALA A 297 0.22 -13.49 -4.41
C ALA A 297 -1.01 -14.25 -4.91
N MET A 298 -2.23 -13.79 -4.54
CA MET A 298 -3.46 -14.38 -5.05
C MET A 298 -3.61 -14.26 -6.56
N GLY A 299 -3.32 -13.09 -7.14
CA GLY A 299 -3.38 -12.90 -8.60
C GLY A 299 -2.44 -13.84 -9.35
N LEU A 300 -1.21 -13.99 -8.87
CA LEU A 300 -0.25 -14.95 -9.42
C LEU A 300 -0.72 -16.39 -9.27
N SER A 301 -1.31 -16.75 -8.12
CA SER A 301 -1.87 -18.07 -7.90
C SER A 301 -3.04 -18.38 -8.84
N LEU A 302 -3.88 -17.38 -9.16
CA LEU A 302 -4.96 -17.51 -10.14
C LEU A 302 -4.42 -17.73 -11.56
N ALA A 303 -3.35 -17.02 -11.94
CA ALA A 303 -2.68 -17.25 -13.22
C ALA A 303 -2.13 -18.69 -13.31
N ALA A 304 -1.52 -19.18 -12.24
CA ALA A 304 -1.10 -20.58 -12.16
C ALA A 304 -2.28 -21.56 -12.27
N ALA A 305 -3.40 -21.29 -11.59
CA ALA A 305 -4.59 -22.12 -11.65
C ALA A 305 -5.16 -22.22 -13.08
N VAL A 306 -5.14 -21.13 -13.84
CA VAL A 306 -5.50 -21.15 -15.27
C VAL A 306 -4.56 -22.07 -16.06
N ALA A 307 -3.25 -21.96 -15.82
CA ALA A 307 -2.25 -22.83 -16.46
C ALA A 307 -2.41 -24.31 -16.08
N TYR A 308 -2.96 -24.61 -14.89
CA TYR A 308 -3.35 -25.95 -14.48
C TYR A 308 -4.70 -26.42 -15.06
N GLY A 309 -5.37 -25.62 -15.89
CA GLY A 309 -6.58 -26.00 -16.62
C GLY A 309 -7.89 -25.76 -15.88
N TYR A 310 -7.93 -24.96 -14.82
CA TYR A 310 -9.18 -24.62 -14.15
C TYR A 310 -10.10 -23.81 -15.06
N ALA A 311 -11.30 -24.33 -15.29
CA ALA A 311 -12.23 -23.78 -16.28
C ALA A 311 -12.94 -22.50 -15.80
N ASN A 312 -13.39 -22.48 -14.54
CA ASN A 312 -14.14 -21.37 -13.97
C ASN A 312 -13.55 -20.98 -12.63
N ILE A 313 -13.14 -19.73 -12.52
CA ILE A 313 -12.59 -19.16 -11.30
C ILE A 313 -13.46 -17.96 -10.92
N PHE A 314 -14.02 -17.99 -9.72
CA PHE A 314 -14.84 -16.90 -9.20
C PHE A 314 -14.06 -16.12 -8.15
N VAL A 315 -14.05 -14.81 -8.29
CA VAL A 315 -13.41 -13.88 -7.36
C VAL A 315 -14.45 -12.96 -6.78
N THR A 316 -14.49 -12.84 -5.46
CA THR A 316 -15.43 -11.96 -4.78
C THR A 316 -14.73 -10.92 -3.93
N SER A 317 -15.31 -9.75 -3.82
CA SER A 317 -14.84 -8.64 -3.00
C SER A 317 -15.98 -7.66 -2.75
N PRO A 318 -15.94 -6.84 -1.70
CA PRO A 318 -16.96 -5.82 -1.44
C PRO A 318 -17.16 -4.81 -2.58
N SER A 319 -16.14 -4.58 -3.41
CA SER A 319 -16.19 -3.75 -4.61
C SER A 319 -15.22 -4.29 -5.65
N PRO A 320 -15.56 -4.27 -6.96
CA PRO A 320 -14.65 -4.71 -8.02
C PRO A 320 -13.38 -3.86 -8.11
N GLU A 321 -13.43 -2.59 -7.69
CA GLU A 321 -12.24 -1.73 -7.61
C GLU A 321 -11.14 -2.29 -6.70
N ASN A 322 -11.51 -3.02 -5.66
CA ASN A 322 -10.57 -3.66 -4.73
C ASN A 322 -9.78 -4.81 -5.38
N LEU A 323 -10.25 -5.33 -6.51
CA LEU A 323 -9.62 -6.41 -7.26
C LEU A 323 -8.63 -5.92 -8.31
N ARG A 324 -8.49 -4.61 -8.49
CA ARG A 324 -7.58 -4.05 -9.48
C ARG A 324 -6.17 -4.64 -9.39
N THR A 325 -5.57 -4.60 -8.23
CA THR A 325 -4.21 -5.17 -8.01
C THR A 325 -4.20 -6.69 -8.25
N LEU A 326 -5.26 -7.41 -7.88
CA LEU A 326 -5.35 -8.84 -8.11
C LEU A 326 -5.33 -9.13 -9.62
N PHE A 327 -6.19 -8.48 -10.40
CA PHE A 327 -6.23 -8.68 -11.85
C PHE A 327 -4.96 -8.20 -12.54
N GLU A 328 -4.33 -7.12 -12.10
CA GLU A 328 -3.02 -6.68 -12.61
C GLU A 328 -1.95 -7.77 -12.45
N PHE A 329 -1.95 -8.51 -11.34
CA PHE A 329 -1.01 -9.60 -11.13
C PHE A 329 -1.42 -10.90 -11.86
N VAL A 330 -2.69 -11.13 -12.12
CA VAL A 330 -3.12 -12.20 -13.05
C VAL A 330 -2.54 -11.93 -14.44
N LEU A 331 -2.67 -10.69 -14.94
CA LEU A 331 -2.14 -10.32 -16.25
C LEU A 331 -0.62 -10.41 -16.32
N LYS A 332 0.10 -9.99 -15.26
CA LYS A 332 1.55 -10.18 -15.17
C LYS A 332 1.95 -11.66 -15.18
N GLY A 333 1.16 -12.50 -14.51
CA GLY A 333 1.35 -13.94 -14.55
C GLY A 333 1.13 -14.53 -15.96
N PHE A 334 0.11 -14.04 -16.67
CA PHE A 334 -0.15 -14.43 -18.05
C PHE A 334 0.97 -14.00 -18.99
N ASP A 335 1.45 -12.76 -18.86
CA ASP A 335 2.56 -12.26 -19.65
C ASP A 335 3.82 -13.14 -19.45
N ALA A 336 4.17 -13.44 -18.21
CA ALA A 336 5.31 -14.30 -17.88
C ALA A 336 5.13 -15.75 -18.42
N LEU A 337 3.90 -16.26 -18.46
CA LEU A 337 3.57 -17.59 -19.03
C LEU A 337 3.43 -17.55 -20.56
N GLY A 338 3.67 -16.40 -21.20
CA GLY A 338 3.61 -16.23 -22.64
C GLY A 338 2.18 -16.23 -23.22
N TYR A 339 1.17 -15.84 -22.43
CA TYR A 339 -0.18 -15.60 -22.94
C TYR A 339 -0.24 -14.21 -23.58
N LYS A 340 -0.87 -14.10 -24.74
CA LYS A 340 -1.02 -12.84 -25.46
C LYS A 340 -2.45 -12.36 -25.44
N GLU A 341 -2.64 -11.08 -25.08
CA GLU A 341 -3.95 -10.43 -25.14
C GLU A 341 -4.51 -10.47 -26.57
N HIS A 342 -5.82 -10.68 -26.71
CA HIS A 342 -6.58 -10.85 -27.95
C HIS A 342 -6.31 -12.15 -28.72
N GLN A 343 -5.22 -12.89 -28.44
CA GLN A 343 -4.95 -14.21 -29.01
C GLN A 343 -5.33 -15.32 -28.06
N ASP A 344 -4.84 -15.25 -26.82
CA ASP A 344 -5.03 -16.30 -25.80
C ASP A 344 -6.07 -15.90 -24.75
N PHE A 345 -6.27 -14.59 -24.52
CA PHE A 345 -7.27 -14.10 -23.58
C PHE A 345 -7.85 -12.73 -23.99
N ALA A 346 -9.01 -12.41 -23.42
CA ALA A 346 -9.65 -11.10 -23.56
C ALA A 346 -10.14 -10.58 -22.20
N ILE A 347 -9.95 -9.28 -21.98
CA ILE A 347 -10.36 -8.57 -20.76
C ILE A 347 -11.73 -7.96 -20.98
N VAL A 348 -12.63 -8.12 -20.00
CA VAL A 348 -13.95 -7.48 -19.98
C VAL A 348 -13.98 -6.51 -18.81
N GLU A 349 -14.15 -5.23 -19.14
CA GLU A 349 -14.28 -4.14 -18.17
C GLU A 349 -15.75 -3.93 -17.80
N SER A 350 -15.99 -3.33 -16.63
CA SER A 350 -17.34 -2.96 -16.19
C SER A 350 -17.95 -1.90 -17.12
N SER A 351 -19.20 -2.09 -17.48
CA SER A 351 -20.00 -1.09 -18.18
C SER A 351 -20.46 0.07 -17.29
N ASN A 352 -20.33 -0.07 -15.96
CA ASN A 352 -20.72 0.97 -15.02
C ASN A 352 -19.65 2.09 -14.99
N PRO A 353 -20.01 3.34 -15.36
CA PRO A 353 -19.08 4.46 -15.39
C PRO A 353 -18.53 4.84 -14.01
N GLU A 354 -19.24 4.51 -12.92
CA GLU A 354 -18.78 4.76 -11.55
C GLU A 354 -17.61 3.87 -11.16
N LEU A 355 -17.50 2.67 -11.75
CA LEU A 355 -16.45 1.69 -11.48
C LEU A 355 -15.18 1.91 -12.32
N ARG A 356 -15.05 3.03 -13.00
CA ARG A 356 -13.83 3.49 -13.71
C ARG A 356 -13.10 2.39 -14.48
N ARG A 357 -13.81 1.63 -15.32
CA ARG A 357 -13.26 0.53 -16.12
C ARG A 357 -12.59 -0.57 -15.26
N ALA A 358 -13.19 -0.91 -14.12
CA ALA A 358 -12.72 -2.05 -13.36
C ALA A 358 -12.84 -3.34 -14.18
N VAL A 359 -11.80 -4.16 -14.17
CA VAL A 359 -11.86 -5.48 -14.79
C VAL A 359 -12.83 -6.35 -14.01
N VAL A 360 -13.82 -6.90 -14.69
CA VAL A 360 -14.84 -7.79 -14.08
C VAL A 360 -14.74 -9.23 -14.55
N ARG A 361 -14.13 -9.46 -15.72
CA ARG A 361 -13.92 -10.81 -16.24
C ARG A 361 -12.69 -10.88 -17.13
N ILE A 362 -11.99 -12.00 -17.09
CA ILE A 362 -10.98 -12.37 -18.07
C ILE A 362 -11.44 -13.68 -18.69
N ASN A 363 -11.60 -13.71 -20.00
CA ASN A 363 -11.89 -14.91 -20.77
C ASN A 363 -10.60 -15.44 -21.36
N VAL A 364 -10.28 -16.71 -21.15
CA VAL A 364 -9.09 -17.37 -21.67
C VAL A 364 -9.53 -18.47 -22.64
N PHE A 365 -8.84 -18.60 -23.78
CA PHE A 365 -9.21 -19.53 -24.87
C PHE A 365 -8.02 -20.21 -25.52
N ARG A 366 -6.84 -20.17 -24.91
CA ARG A 366 -5.61 -20.76 -25.48
C ARG A 366 -5.74 -22.27 -25.75
N GLU A 367 -6.16 -23.03 -24.75
CA GLU A 367 -6.35 -24.50 -24.87
C GLU A 367 -7.82 -24.87 -24.71
N HIS A 368 -8.45 -24.29 -23.71
CA HIS A 368 -9.87 -24.51 -23.39
C HIS A 368 -10.52 -23.16 -23.06
N ARG A 369 -11.85 -23.11 -23.06
CA ARG A 369 -12.55 -21.94 -22.54
C ARG A 369 -12.47 -21.91 -21.02
N GLN A 370 -11.77 -20.91 -20.51
CA GLN A 370 -11.62 -20.67 -19.07
C GLN A 370 -12.04 -19.23 -18.76
N THR A 371 -12.52 -19.00 -17.54
CA THR A 371 -12.95 -17.68 -17.11
C THR A 371 -12.47 -17.38 -15.70
N ILE A 372 -12.00 -16.16 -15.48
CA ILE A 372 -11.84 -15.57 -14.15
C ILE A 372 -12.88 -14.44 -14.06
N GLN A 373 -13.86 -14.58 -13.17
CA GLN A 373 -15.00 -13.66 -13.11
C GLN A 373 -15.20 -13.12 -11.70
N TYR A 374 -15.42 -11.79 -11.61
CA TYR A 374 -15.92 -11.16 -10.39
C TYR A 374 -17.40 -11.50 -10.17
N ILE A 375 -17.72 -11.85 -8.94
CA ILE A 375 -19.11 -12.05 -8.49
C ILE A 375 -19.34 -11.20 -7.24
N GLU A 376 -20.47 -10.52 -7.17
CA GLU A 376 -20.85 -9.78 -5.98
C GLU A 376 -21.09 -10.71 -4.79
N PRO A 377 -20.67 -10.31 -3.56
CA PRO A 377 -20.89 -11.15 -2.37
C PRO A 377 -22.36 -11.45 -2.07
N THR A 378 -23.27 -10.65 -2.61
CA THR A 378 -24.73 -10.79 -2.47
C THR A 378 -25.34 -11.78 -3.47
N ASP A 379 -24.61 -12.15 -4.50
CA ASP A 379 -25.11 -13.10 -5.52
C ASP A 379 -24.88 -14.56 -5.06
N HIS A 380 -25.69 -14.98 -4.09
CA HIS A 380 -25.64 -16.31 -3.54
C HIS A 380 -26.01 -17.40 -4.55
N ALA A 381 -26.80 -17.09 -5.56
CA ALA A 381 -27.22 -18.06 -6.57
C ALA A 381 -26.06 -18.52 -7.45
N LEU A 382 -25.21 -17.59 -7.88
CA LEU A 382 -24.00 -17.93 -8.65
C LEU A 382 -22.93 -18.60 -7.78
N LEU A 383 -22.80 -18.19 -6.54
CA LEU A 383 -21.85 -18.80 -5.60
C LEU A 383 -22.24 -20.24 -5.25
N SER A 384 -23.53 -20.53 -5.07
CA SER A 384 -24.01 -21.90 -4.82
C SER A 384 -23.89 -22.80 -6.03
N GLN A 385 -24.14 -22.31 -7.24
CA GLN A 385 -23.91 -23.08 -8.48
C GLN A 385 -22.45 -23.48 -8.67
N ALA A 386 -21.51 -22.69 -8.17
CA ALA A 386 -20.08 -23.03 -8.20
C ALA A 386 -19.74 -24.20 -7.27
N THR A 387 -20.53 -24.42 -6.19
CA THR A 387 -20.35 -25.52 -5.24
C THR A 387 -21.10 -26.80 -5.63
N ASP A 388 -22.21 -26.68 -6.37
CA ASP A 388 -23.15 -27.76 -6.66
C ASP A 388 -23.09 -28.24 -8.12
N ALA A 389 -22.01 -27.94 -8.87
CA ALA A 389 -21.88 -28.39 -10.24
C ALA A 389 -22.03 -29.91 -10.30
N PRO A 390 -23.11 -30.46 -10.93
CA PRO A 390 -23.32 -31.89 -10.98
C PRO A 390 -22.21 -32.59 -11.76
N SER A 391 -21.79 -33.73 -11.26
CA SER A 391 -20.88 -34.64 -11.94
C SER A 391 -21.42 -34.99 -13.31
N ILE A 392 -20.96 -34.32 -14.36
CA ILE A 392 -21.28 -34.69 -15.74
C ILE A 392 -20.48 -35.95 -16.10
N PRO A 393 -21.10 -36.97 -16.79
CA PRO A 393 -20.47 -38.27 -16.98
C PRO A 393 -19.18 -38.18 -17.79
N ARG A 394 -18.25 -39.00 -17.40
CA ARG A 394 -16.91 -39.20 -17.93
C ARG A 394 -16.81 -39.17 -19.46
N LEU A 395 -16.14 -38.08 -19.94
CA LEU A 395 -15.33 -38.17 -21.15
C LEU A 395 -14.15 -37.20 -20.96
N GLN A 396 -12.98 -37.79 -20.65
CA GLN A 396 -11.66 -37.17 -20.43
C GLN A 396 -11.45 -36.41 -19.09
N PRO A 397 -10.21 -36.35 -18.55
CA PRO A 397 -9.94 -35.76 -17.23
C PRO A 397 -10.24 -34.26 -17.24
N ARG A 398 -11.42 -33.90 -16.72
CA ARG A 398 -11.78 -32.51 -16.46
C ARG A 398 -11.12 -32.08 -15.16
N ALA A 399 -10.43 -30.98 -15.20
CA ALA A 399 -9.92 -30.33 -14.02
C ALA A 399 -11.06 -29.99 -13.04
N PRO A 400 -10.89 -30.21 -11.72
CA PRO A 400 -11.92 -29.92 -10.73
C PRO A 400 -12.22 -28.41 -10.71
N SER A 401 -13.50 -28.08 -10.51
CA SER A 401 -13.94 -26.70 -10.31
C SER A 401 -13.37 -26.14 -8.99
N LEU A 402 -12.71 -25.00 -9.04
CA LEU A 402 -12.29 -24.27 -7.84
C LEU A 402 -13.50 -23.72 -7.10
N GLN A 403 -13.57 -23.98 -5.81
CA GLN A 403 -14.51 -23.31 -4.92
C GLN A 403 -14.10 -21.83 -4.71
N PRO A 404 -15.06 -20.93 -4.47
CA PRO A 404 -14.73 -19.53 -4.23
C PRO A 404 -13.86 -19.38 -2.98
N TYR A 405 -12.74 -18.69 -3.13
CA TYR A 405 -11.87 -18.37 -2.01
C TYR A 405 -12.40 -17.17 -1.25
N TYR A 406 -12.84 -17.40 -0.01
CA TYR A 406 -13.20 -16.33 0.90
C TYR A 406 -11.94 -15.85 1.63
N VAL A 407 -11.63 -14.57 1.52
CA VAL A 407 -10.70 -13.95 2.45
C VAL A 407 -11.51 -13.59 3.70
N SER A 408 -11.67 -14.54 4.62
CA SER A 408 -12.28 -14.26 5.92
C SER A 408 -11.23 -13.79 6.92
N TYR A 409 -11.48 -12.68 7.59
CA TYR A 409 -10.73 -12.31 8.78
C TYR A 409 -11.17 -13.20 9.93
N PRO A 410 -10.28 -13.89 10.66
CA PRO A 410 -10.68 -14.66 11.82
C PRO A 410 -11.30 -13.74 12.88
N ARG A 411 -12.54 -14.00 13.28
CA ARG A 411 -13.05 -13.54 14.57
C ARG A 411 -12.16 -14.19 15.63
N ARG A 412 -11.57 -13.39 16.52
CA ARG A 412 -10.89 -13.90 17.71
C ARG A 412 -11.93 -14.72 18.52
N ASN A 413 -11.83 -16.02 18.48
CA ASN A 413 -12.46 -16.84 19.49
C ASN A 413 -11.73 -16.55 20.81
N GLY A 414 -12.44 -15.95 21.76
CA GLY A 414 -11.96 -15.80 23.10
C GLY A 414 -11.79 -17.19 23.72
N SER A 415 -10.56 -17.66 23.83
CA SER A 415 -10.24 -18.75 24.74
C SER A 415 -10.30 -18.20 26.16
N SER A 416 -11.36 -18.54 26.89
CA SER A 416 -11.41 -18.47 28.34
C SER A 416 -10.36 -19.43 28.90
N SER A 417 -9.17 -18.94 29.26
CA SER A 417 -8.28 -19.69 30.12
C SER A 417 -8.67 -19.36 31.58
N SER A 418 -9.37 -20.26 32.19
CA SER A 418 -9.43 -20.40 33.65
C SER A 418 -8.02 -20.76 34.13
N TYR A 419 -7.41 -19.90 34.92
CA TYR A 419 -6.33 -20.27 35.84
C TYR A 419 -6.86 -20.42 37.24
N PRO A 420 -6.31 -21.37 38.00
CA PRO A 420 -6.71 -21.68 39.38
C PRO A 420 -6.37 -20.59 40.38
#